data_3498120bf5443c6a06326fd4dc05c2a2
#
_entry.id   3498120bf5443c6a06326fd4dc05c2a2
#
_cell.length_a   1.000
_cell.length_b   1.000
_cell.length_c   1.000
_cell.angle_alpha   90.00
_cell.angle_beta   90.00
_cell.angle_gamma   90.00
#
_symmetry.space_group_name_H-M   'P 1'
#
loop_
_entity.id
_entity.type
_entity.pdbx_description
1 polymer ?
#
loop_
_entity_poly.entity_id
_entity_poly.type
_entity_poly.pdbx_seq_one_letter_code
_entity_poly.pdbx_strand_id
1 'polypeptide(L)'
;DTPSSRGLGDVYKRQIDLDKKNAEDLSDKFDKSFVILGSGMDKDILNEAEISSADILISLTNSDETNFISAAFAKSDGCQRVIALLNNKDFQGLIRSVDIGDFIDPKAITVSSILRHVRRGRIRNIYTLSDGSAEVIEGEVSSSSELVGPTIENLHLADGLRIGGIL
;
A
#
# COMPACT_ATOMS: atom_id res chain seq x y z
N ASP A 1 -30.06 -11.63 -8.80
CA ASP A 1 -29.60 -10.22 -8.87
C ASP A 1 -28.12 -10.17 -8.53
N THR A 2 -27.30 -10.13 -9.56
CA THR A 2 -25.86 -9.87 -9.43
C THR A 2 -25.67 -8.37 -9.20
N PRO A 3 -25.04 -7.92 -8.12
CA PRO A 3 -24.78 -6.50 -7.91
C PRO A 3 -23.63 -6.03 -8.81
N SER A 4 -23.98 -5.51 -9.97
CA SER A 4 -23.00 -5.07 -10.99
C SER A 4 -22.67 -3.57 -10.93
N SER A 5 -22.86 -2.89 -9.83
CA SER A 5 -22.41 -1.49 -9.67
C SER A 5 -22.20 -1.15 -8.21
N ARG A 6 -21.12 -1.68 -7.62
CA ARG A 6 -20.66 -1.16 -6.34
C ARG A 6 -19.89 0.13 -6.60
N GLY A 7 -20.56 1.26 -6.56
CA GLY A 7 -19.89 2.55 -6.41
C GLY A 7 -19.10 2.56 -5.10
N LEU A 8 -18.07 3.39 -5.00
CA LEU A 8 -17.24 3.55 -3.78
C LEU A 8 -18.03 3.83 -2.49
N GLY A 9 -19.35 4.12 -2.60
CA GLY A 9 -20.26 4.30 -1.48
C GLY A 9 -20.84 3.02 -0.87
N ASP A 10 -20.68 1.86 -1.53
CA ASP A 10 -21.27 0.57 -1.09
C ASP A 10 -20.22 -0.41 -0.55
N VAL A 11 -19.04 0.08 -0.16
CA VAL A 11 -17.98 -0.76 0.42
C VAL A 11 -18.42 -1.18 1.83
N TYR A 12 -18.64 -2.48 2.01
CA TYR A 12 -18.84 -3.07 3.32
C TYR A 12 -17.49 -3.10 4.05
N LYS A 13 -17.38 -2.34 5.14
CA LYS A 13 -16.16 -2.26 5.94
C LYS A 13 -16.37 -2.92 7.30
N ARG A 14 -15.51 -3.88 7.64
CA ARG A 14 -15.34 -4.39 8.99
C ARG A 14 -14.05 -3.85 9.56
N GLN A 15 -14.09 -3.36 10.78
CA GLN A 15 -12.93 -2.79 11.45
C GLN A 15 -12.72 -3.50 12.78
N ILE A 16 -11.50 -3.95 13.02
CA ILE A 16 -11.08 -4.56 14.29
C ILE A 16 -10.24 -3.53 15.03
N ASP A 17 -10.57 -3.25 16.28
CA ASP A 17 -9.78 -2.39 17.15
C ASP A 17 -9.65 -3.03 18.54
N LEU A 18 -8.46 -2.96 19.11
CA LEU A 18 -8.16 -3.49 20.44
C LEU A 18 -8.62 -2.53 21.56
N ASP A 19 -8.69 -1.24 21.26
CA ASP A 19 -9.11 -0.21 22.20
C ASP A 19 -10.62 -0.04 22.18
N LYS A 20 -11.24 -0.28 23.35
CA LYS A 20 -12.69 -0.21 23.51
C LYS A 20 -13.24 1.17 23.17
N LYS A 21 -12.56 2.24 23.59
CA LYS A 21 -13.01 3.60 23.37
C LYS A 21 -12.98 3.94 21.88
N ASN A 22 -11.89 3.56 21.18
CA ASN A 22 -11.79 3.74 19.73
C ASN A 22 -12.89 2.96 19.01
N ALA A 23 -13.16 1.72 19.41
CA ALA A 23 -14.20 0.91 18.80
C ALA A 23 -15.59 1.53 18.96
N GLU A 24 -15.90 2.06 20.16
CA GLU A 24 -17.15 2.78 20.43
C GLU A 24 -17.24 4.06 19.59
N ASP A 25 -16.21 4.91 19.61
CA ASP A 25 -16.15 6.15 18.83
C ASP A 25 -16.29 5.93 17.32
N LEU A 26 -15.76 4.82 16.81
CA LEU A 26 -15.85 4.46 15.40
C LEU A 26 -17.22 3.92 15.03
N SER A 27 -17.82 3.12 15.91
CA SER A 27 -19.19 2.62 15.73
C SER A 27 -20.20 3.77 15.64
N ASP A 28 -20.01 4.81 16.45
CA ASP A 28 -20.88 5.99 16.45
C ASP A 28 -20.70 6.89 15.22
N LYS A 29 -19.50 6.88 14.62
CA LYS A 29 -19.17 7.75 13.46
C LYS A 29 -19.54 7.16 12.12
N PHE A 30 -19.62 5.84 12.01
CA PHE A 30 -19.73 5.16 10.71
C PHE A 30 -20.89 4.18 10.66
N ASP A 31 -22.06 4.61 10.26
CA ASP A 31 -23.28 3.80 10.13
C ASP A 31 -23.14 2.56 9.21
N LYS A 32 -22.17 2.59 8.29
CA LYS A 32 -21.92 1.49 7.32
C LYS A 32 -20.71 0.61 7.67
N SER A 33 -20.15 0.76 8.86
CA SER A 33 -19.00 -0.02 9.30
C SER A 33 -19.38 -0.92 10.46
N PHE A 34 -19.02 -2.19 10.38
CA PHE A 34 -19.14 -3.11 11.50
C PHE A 34 -17.83 -3.09 12.29
N VAL A 35 -17.89 -2.67 13.55
CA VAL A 35 -16.71 -2.55 14.40
C VAL A 35 -16.68 -3.69 15.41
N ILE A 36 -15.57 -4.41 15.45
CA ILE A 36 -15.33 -5.55 16.33
C ILE A 36 -14.25 -5.16 17.34
N LEU A 37 -14.55 -5.31 18.61
CA LEU A 37 -13.56 -5.11 19.69
C LEU A 37 -12.74 -6.38 19.85
N GLY A 38 -11.46 -6.32 19.52
CA GLY A 38 -10.57 -7.48 19.63
C GLY A 38 -9.21 -7.27 18.99
N SER A 39 -8.41 -8.32 19.00
CA SER A 39 -7.08 -8.34 18.40
C SER A 39 -7.12 -8.91 16.99
N GLY A 40 -6.48 -8.22 16.03
CA GLY A 40 -6.26 -8.77 14.68
C GLY A 40 -5.35 -10.00 14.64
N MET A 41 -4.71 -10.37 15.75
CA MET A 41 -3.94 -11.61 15.89
C MET A 41 -4.80 -12.79 16.38
N ASP A 42 -6.05 -12.54 16.73
CA ASP A 42 -6.98 -13.56 17.20
C ASP A 42 -7.79 -14.10 16.01
N LYS A 43 -7.69 -15.41 15.78
CA LYS A 43 -8.42 -16.07 14.68
C LYS A 43 -9.92 -16.01 14.85
N ASP A 44 -10.42 -16.05 16.08
CA ASP A 44 -11.86 -16.00 16.31
C ASP A 44 -12.40 -14.61 15.95
N ILE A 45 -11.68 -13.56 16.25
CA ILE A 45 -11.98 -12.18 15.84
C ILE A 45 -11.91 -12.00 14.31
N LEU A 46 -10.91 -12.59 13.67
CA LEU A 46 -10.82 -12.57 12.20
C LEU A 46 -11.96 -13.36 11.55
N ASN A 47 -12.38 -14.46 12.15
CA ASN A 47 -13.54 -15.23 11.69
C ASN A 47 -14.84 -14.45 11.88
N GLU A 48 -15.02 -13.76 13.01
CA GLU A 48 -16.16 -12.85 13.23
C GLU A 48 -16.19 -11.73 12.20
N ALA A 49 -15.02 -11.24 11.78
CA ALA A 49 -14.88 -10.28 10.69
C ALA A 49 -15.10 -10.91 9.30
N GLU A 50 -15.40 -12.21 9.21
CA GLU A 50 -15.60 -12.96 7.95
C GLU A 50 -14.42 -12.81 6.98
N ILE A 51 -13.18 -12.94 7.50
CA ILE A 51 -11.97 -12.69 6.73
C ILE A 51 -11.83 -13.55 5.48
N SER A 52 -12.35 -14.78 5.51
CA SER A 52 -12.31 -15.73 4.39
C SER A 52 -13.09 -15.26 3.17
N SER A 53 -14.09 -14.40 3.35
CA SER A 53 -14.90 -13.81 2.27
C SER A 53 -14.51 -12.37 1.94
N ALA A 54 -13.52 -11.82 2.63
CA ALA A 54 -13.09 -10.44 2.42
C ALA A 54 -12.30 -10.28 1.11
N ASP A 55 -12.61 -9.24 0.35
CA ASP A 55 -11.85 -8.88 -0.86
C ASP A 55 -10.42 -8.42 -0.49
N ILE A 56 -10.29 -7.73 0.65
CA ILE A 56 -9.01 -7.19 1.10
C ILE A 56 -8.94 -7.07 2.63
N LEU A 57 -7.81 -7.46 3.21
CA LEU A 57 -7.40 -7.07 4.55
C LEU A 57 -6.37 -5.93 4.47
N ILE A 58 -6.55 -4.90 5.28
CA ILE A 58 -5.56 -3.84 5.45
C ILE A 58 -5.21 -3.76 6.94
N SER A 59 -3.99 -4.13 7.32
CA SER A 59 -3.52 -4.12 8.70
C SER A 59 -2.62 -2.92 8.97
N LEU A 60 -3.11 -1.96 9.78
CA LEU A 60 -2.53 -0.64 10.01
C LEU A 60 -2.31 -0.32 11.49
N THR A 61 -2.05 -1.32 12.32
CA THR A 61 -1.76 -1.08 13.73
C THR A 61 -0.35 -0.47 13.91
N ASN A 62 -0.03 -0.08 15.12
CA ASN A 62 1.31 0.43 15.48
C ASN A 62 2.34 -0.68 15.76
N SER A 63 1.97 -1.95 15.61
CA SER A 63 2.84 -3.12 15.79
C SER A 63 3.03 -3.87 14.48
N ASP A 64 4.27 -3.94 14.00
CA ASP A 64 4.64 -4.68 12.80
C ASP A 64 4.34 -6.18 12.96
N GLU A 65 4.51 -6.72 14.17
CA GLU A 65 4.19 -8.11 14.50
C GLU A 65 2.71 -8.38 14.32
N THR A 66 1.87 -7.52 14.89
CA THR A 66 0.41 -7.64 14.74
C THR A 66 0.01 -7.55 13.27
N ASN A 67 0.55 -6.56 12.56
CA ASN A 67 0.24 -6.36 11.14
C ASN A 67 0.66 -7.56 10.29
N PHE A 68 1.84 -8.13 10.55
CA PHE A 68 2.33 -9.29 9.84
C PHE A 68 1.51 -10.55 10.15
N ILE A 69 1.22 -10.82 11.42
CA ILE A 69 0.47 -12.01 11.85
C ILE A 69 -0.97 -11.96 11.33
N SER A 70 -1.64 -10.82 11.45
CA SER A 70 -2.99 -10.62 10.90
C SER A 70 -3.01 -10.87 9.39
N ALA A 71 -2.00 -10.37 8.68
CA ALA A 71 -1.83 -10.58 7.25
C ALA A 71 -1.66 -12.07 6.92
N ALA A 72 -0.81 -12.77 7.66
CA ALA A 72 -0.55 -14.20 7.47
C ALA A 72 -1.81 -15.05 7.70
N PHE A 73 -2.57 -14.77 8.77
CA PHE A 73 -3.83 -15.47 9.03
C PHE A 73 -4.85 -15.20 7.93
N ALA A 74 -5.04 -13.94 7.56
CA ALA A 74 -5.98 -13.58 6.50
C ALA A 74 -5.66 -14.28 5.17
N LYS A 75 -4.39 -14.33 4.81
CA LYS A 75 -3.95 -15.03 3.59
C LYS A 75 -4.21 -16.53 3.67
N SER A 76 -3.91 -17.16 4.83
CA SER A 76 -4.15 -18.58 5.05
C SER A 76 -5.62 -18.94 5.02
N ASP A 77 -6.48 -18.03 5.44
CA ASP A 77 -7.94 -18.23 5.52
C ASP A 77 -8.66 -17.83 4.22
N GLY A 78 -7.92 -17.46 3.16
CA GLY A 78 -8.45 -17.27 1.81
C GLY A 78 -8.76 -15.83 1.41
N CYS A 79 -8.41 -14.82 2.22
CA CYS A 79 -8.53 -13.42 1.81
C CYS A 79 -7.76 -13.16 0.52
N GLN A 80 -8.40 -12.53 -0.47
CA GLN A 80 -7.84 -12.39 -1.81
C GLN A 80 -6.61 -11.46 -1.84
N ARG A 81 -6.68 -10.35 -1.14
CA ARG A 81 -5.60 -9.36 -1.08
C ARG A 81 -5.30 -9.00 0.37
N VAL A 82 -4.03 -8.85 0.65
CA VAL A 82 -3.57 -8.48 1.99
C VAL A 82 -2.55 -7.37 1.87
N ILE A 83 -2.72 -6.32 2.68
CA ILE A 83 -1.79 -5.20 2.77
C ILE A 83 -1.46 -4.98 4.24
N ALA A 84 -0.16 -4.98 4.58
CA ALA A 84 0.32 -4.72 5.94
C ALA A 84 1.19 -3.46 6.00
N LEU A 85 1.02 -2.64 7.03
CA LEU A 85 1.93 -1.55 7.33
C LEU A 85 3.13 -2.11 8.10
N LEU A 86 4.33 -2.01 7.54
CA LEU A 86 5.57 -2.56 8.11
C LEU A 86 6.68 -1.51 8.12
N ASN A 87 7.15 -1.14 9.30
CA ASN A 87 8.26 -0.19 9.50
C ASN A 87 9.62 -0.88 9.52
N ASN A 88 9.65 -2.16 9.97
CA ASN A 88 10.86 -2.95 10.11
C ASN A 88 11.18 -3.70 8.81
N LYS A 89 12.41 -3.55 8.32
CA LYS A 89 12.89 -4.18 7.09
C LYS A 89 12.89 -5.71 7.14
N ASP A 90 13.08 -6.29 8.32
CA ASP A 90 13.08 -7.75 8.49
C ASP A 90 11.70 -8.32 8.19
N PHE A 91 10.63 -7.68 8.70
CA PHE A 91 9.26 -8.06 8.38
C PHE A 91 8.91 -7.80 6.91
N GLN A 92 9.42 -6.71 6.33
CA GLN A 92 9.26 -6.44 4.89
C GLN A 92 9.92 -7.52 4.03
N GLY A 93 11.09 -8.01 4.42
CA GLY A 93 11.78 -9.13 3.77
C GLY A 93 10.99 -10.44 3.91
N LEU A 94 10.47 -10.69 5.12
CA LEU A 94 9.73 -11.91 5.42
C LEU A 94 8.40 -11.98 4.65
N ILE A 95 7.61 -10.91 4.61
CA ILE A 95 6.30 -10.89 3.91
C ILE A 95 6.46 -11.22 2.42
N ARG A 96 7.56 -10.76 1.80
CA ARG A 96 7.89 -11.08 0.41
C ARG A 96 8.29 -12.54 0.23
N SER A 97 9.13 -13.06 1.13
CA SER A 97 9.67 -14.43 1.01
C SER A 97 8.61 -15.52 1.16
N VAL A 98 7.54 -15.22 1.90
CA VAL A 98 6.44 -16.19 2.14
C VAL A 98 5.17 -15.85 1.33
N ASP A 99 5.24 -14.89 0.43
CA ASP A 99 4.15 -14.48 -0.49
C ASP A 99 2.80 -14.26 0.22
N ILE A 100 2.83 -13.61 1.38
CA ILE A 100 1.61 -13.32 2.15
C ILE A 100 0.79 -12.22 1.47
N GLY A 101 1.46 -11.19 0.92
CA GLY A 101 0.79 -10.05 0.31
C GLY A 101 1.69 -8.83 0.14
N ASP A 102 1.08 -7.66 -0.03
CA ASP A 102 1.79 -6.40 -0.16
C ASP A 102 2.03 -5.74 1.19
N PHE A 103 2.98 -4.80 1.23
CA PHE A 103 3.19 -3.97 2.42
C PHE A 103 3.36 -2.49 2.08
N ILE A 104 3.07 -1.67 3.08
CA ILE A 104 3.28 -0.22 3.05
C ILE A 104 4.47 0.11 3.97
N ASP A 105 5.47 0.80 3.42
CA ASP A 105 6.57 1.40 4.19
C ASP A 105 6.32 2.91 4.34
N PRO A 106 5.87 3.40 5.52
CA PRO A 106 5.55 4.81 5.70
C PRO A 106 6.78 5.72 5.56
N LYS A 107 7.97 5.21 5.91
CA LYS A 107 9.22 5.97 5.81
C LYS A 107 9.59 6.19 4.35
N ALA A 108 9.53 5.14 3.53
CA ALA A 108 9.80 5.21 2.09
C ALA A 108 8.83 6.16 1.38
N ILE A 109 7.53 6.08 1.70
CA ILE A 109 6.52 6.98 1.14
C ILE A 109 6.80 8.43 1.54
N THR A 110 7.11 8.70 2.81
CA THR A 110 7.41 10.04 3.30
C THR A 110 8.65 10.61 2.61
N VAL A 111 9.73 9.84 2.53
CA VAL A 111 10.96 10.26 1.85
C VAL A 111 10.69 10.57 0.37
N SER A 112 9.98 9.69 -0.33
CA SER A 112 9.61 9.89 -1.74
C SER A 112 8.76 11.16 -1.92
N SER A 113 7.83 11.42 -1.00
CA SER A 113 7.02 12.63 -1.02
C SER A 113 7.86 13.90 -0.82
N ILE A 114 8.80 13.90 0.13
CA ILE A 114 9.70 15.04 0.38
C ILE A 114 10.61 15.27 -0.83
N LEU A 115 11.23 14.21 -1.37
CA LEU A 115 12.12 14.31 -2.52
C LEU A 115 11.41 14.90 -3.74
N ARG A 116 10.15 14.58 -3.95
CA ARG A 116 9.32 15.16 -5.02
C ARG A 116 9.20 16.68 -4.90
N HIS A 117 9.12 17.21 -3.67
CA HIS A 117 9.02 18.66 -3.43
C HIS A 117 10.38 19.38 -3.52
N VAL A 118 11.47 18.68 -3.18
CA VAL A 118 12.83 19.26 -3.14
C VAL A 118 13.50 19.24 -4.52
N ARG A 119 13.26 18.20 -5.32
CA ARG A 119 13.86 18.08 -6.66
C ARG A 119 13.27 19.14 -7.59
N ARG A 120 14.18 19.96 -8.16
CA ARG A 120 13.81 20.96 -9.16
C ARG A 120 13.43 20.27 -10.47
N GLY A 121 12.23 20.52 -10.97
CA GLY A 121 11.74 19.96 -12.23
C GLY A 121 10.23 19.65 -12.15
N ARG A 122 9.62 19.34 -13.30
CA ARG A 122 8.22 18.92 -13.37
C ARG A 122 8.10 17.41 -13.12
N ILE A 123 8.56 16.96 -11.95
CA ILE A 123 8.46 15.56 -11.55
C ILE A 123 7.04 15.31 -11.05
N ARG A 124 6.35 14.36 -11.66
CA ARG A 124 4.99 13.94 -11.28
C ARG A 124 5.03 12.86 -10.20
N ASN A 125 5.84 11.83 -10.41
CA ASN A 125 5.94 10.71 -9.50
C ASN A 125 7.38 10.21 -9.35
N ILE A 126 7.69 9.65 -8.19
CA ILE A 126 8.97 8.97 -7.91
C ILE A 126 8.62 7.67 -7.20
N TYR A 127 9.11 6.56 -7.73
CA TYR A 127 8.97 5.23 -7.14
C TYR A 127 10.36 4.65 -6.91
N THR A 128 10.71 4.40 -5.67
CA THR A 128 11.93 3.69 -5.34
C THR A 128 11.69 2.18 -5.46
N LEU A 129 12.52 1.49 -6.21
CA LEU A 129 12.45 0.03 -6.26
C LEU A 129 12.81 -0.57 -4.90
N SER A 130 12.29 -1.75 -4.65
CA SER A 130 12.14 -2.37 -3.33
C SER A 130 13.42 -2.50 -2.49
N ASP A 131 14.58 -2.45 -3.09
CA ASP A 131 15.90 -2.55 -2.43
C ASP A 131 16.64 -1.21 -2.37
N GLY A 132 16.05 -0.13 -2.91
CA GLY A 132 16.69 1.18 -3.02
C GLY A 132 17.78 1.25 -4.11
N SER A 133 17.94 0.20 -4.91
CA SER A 133 18.97 0.13 -5.96
C SER A 133 18.67 1.03 -7.15
N ALA A 134 17.39 1.35 -7.39
CA ALA A 134 16.97 2.20 -8.48
C ALA A 134 15.70 2.99 -8.15
N GLU A 135 15.46 4.06 -8.89
CA GLU A 135 14.24 4.88 -8.82
C GLU A 135 13.60 4.96 -10.20
N VAL A 136 12.29 4.86 -10.25
CA VAL A 136 11.49 5.20 -11.43
C VAL A 136 10.96 6.61 -11.25
N ILE A 137 11.32 7.51 -12.14
CA ILE A 137 10.90 8.91 -12.11
C ILE A 137 9.98 9.17 -13.29
N GLU A 138 8.77 9.60 -13.01
CA GLU A 138 7.84 10.13 -14.00
C GLU A 138 7.93 11.65 -14.00
N GLY A 139 8.20 12.23 -15.14
CA GLY A 139 8.36 13.67 -15.27
C GLY A 139 7.91 14.20 -16.61
N GLU A 140 7.59 15.49 -16.66
CA GLU A 140 7.28 16.21 -17.88
C GLU A 140 8.55 16.83 -18.46
N VAL A 141 8.84 16.50 -19.71
CA VAL A 141 10.01 17.04 -20.41
C VAL A 141 9.70 18.48 -20.84
N SER A 142 10.54 19.43 -20.38
CA SER A 142 10.42 20.83 -20.82
C SER A 142 10.76 20.97 -22.30
N SER A 143 10.08 21.90 -22.98
CA SER A 143 10.38 22.23 -24.39
C SER A 143 11.82 22.68 -24.64
N SER A 144 12.51 23.14 -23.59
CA SER A 144 13.94 23.53 -23.63
C SER A 144 14.90 22.41 -23.29
N SER A 145 14.41 21.19 -23.06
CA SER A 145 15.25 20.03 -22.71
C SER A 145 15.97 19.47 -23.95
N GLU A 146 17.19 19.03 -23.77
CA GLU A 146 17.95 18.30 -24.79
C GLU A 146 17.31 16.94 -25.19
N LEU A 147 16.34 16.48 -24.40
CA LEU A 147 15.58 15.27 -24.72
C LEU A 147 14.50 15.49 -25.78
N VAL A 148 14.23 16.76 -26.15
CA VAL A 148 13.22 17.10 -27.16
C VAL A 148 13.87 17.18 -28.54
N GLY A 149 13.34 16.44 -29.50
CA GLY A 149 13.77 16.44 -30.89
C GLY A 149 14.53 15.19 -31.35
N PRO A 150 15.54 14.70 -30.62
CA PRO A 150 16.18 13.44 -30.98
C PRO A 150 15.23 12.23 -30.85
N THR A 151 15.48 11.19 -31.65
CA THR A 151 14.87 9.88 -31.41
C THR A 151 15.47 9.23 -30.17
N ILE A 152 14.73 8.34 -29.48
CA ILE A 152 15.22 7.64 -28.28
C ILE A 152 16.58 6.97 -28.52
N GLU A 153 16.78 6.39 -29.69
CA GLU A 153 18.02 5.72 -30.11
C GLU A 153 19.23 6.66 -30.12
N ASN A 154 19.01 7.94 -30.40
CA ASN A 154 20.06 8.97 -30.52
C ASN A 154 20.22 9.82 -29.28
N LEU A 155 19.50 9.50 -28.19
CA LEU A 155 19.64 10.21 -26.92
C LEU A 155 20.90 9.79 -26.16
N HIS A 156 21.69 10.78 -25.78
CA HIS A 156 22.82 10.59 -24.87
C HIS A 156 22.34 10.81 -23.43
N LEU A 157 22.07 9.72 -22.74
CA LEU A 157 21.67 9.75 -21.34
C LEU A 157 22.89 9.62 -20.43
N ALA A 158 22.83 10.24 -19.25
CA ALA A 158 23.87 10.06 -18.24
C ALA A 158 23.95 8.58 -17.79
N ASP A 159 25.12 8.19 -17.29
CA ASP A 159 25.33 6.83 -16.79
C ASP A 159 24.30 6.46 -15.70
N GLY A 160 23.76 5.28 -15.83
CA GLY A 160 22.73 4.79 -14.89
C GLY A 160 21.30 5.21 -15.22
N LEU A 161 21.07 6.12 -16.18
CA LEU A 161 19.73 6.46 -16.63
C LEU A 161 19.23 5.53 -17.74
N ARG A 162 17.94 5.22 -17.70
CA ARG A 162 17.24 4.47 -18.75
C ARG A 162 15.85 5.07 -18.95
N ILE A 163 15.41 5.14 -20.18
CA ILE A 163 14.01 5.49 -20.50
C ILE A 163 13.18 4.22 -20.42
N GLY A 164 12.23 4.18 -19.48
CA GLY A 164 11.31 3.05 -19.29
C GLY A 164 10.04 3.14 -20.14
N GLY A 165 9.63 4.37 -20.48
CA GLY A 165 8.45 4.61 -21.30
C GLY A 165 8.23 6.09 -21.61
N ILE A 166 7.36 6.35 -22.57
CA ILE A 166 6.88 7.70 -22.92
C ILE A 166 5.35 7.62 -22.93
N LEU A 167 4.70 8.57 -22.25
CA LEU A 167 3.25 8.70 -22.14
C LEU A 167 2.77 9.89 -22.98
#